data_7338a2ae649ce1e30362cdf9418cb5d8
#
_entry.id   7338a2ae649ce1e30362cdf9418cb5d8
#
_cell.length_a   1.000
_cell.length_b   1.000
_cell.length_c   1.000
_cell.angle_alpha   90.00
_cell.angle_beta   90.00
_cell.angle_gamma   90.00
#
_symmetry.space_group_name_H-M   'P 1'
#
loop_
_entity.id
_entity.type
_entity.pdbx_description
1 polymer ?
#
loop_
_entity_poly.entity_id
_entity_poly.type
_entity_poly.pdbx_seq_one_letter_code
_entity_poly.pdbx_strand_id
1 'polypeptide(L)'
;MIKEFWILVKMLFASKPSEMIGKPPEFVVMKHFPFEGFTFMNWCGKIILRKENRALLERFLQTEAGKRSQTHEYGHGIQAVSEHGDNWLRYYLSYFWCWLMENPIINPASSAYYTNRYEVEAYAQEDNPGYWDNYTRANLRGKYTIKDGKKKYRELGCKPSLWKEYVKSL
;
A
#
# COMPACT_ATOMS: atom_id res chain seq x y z
N MET A 1 2.73 -5.59 -22.54
CA MET A 1 3.67 -5.40 -21.40
C MET A 1 4.41 -4.06 -21.48
N ILE A 2 5.23 -3.77 -22.50
CA ILE A 2 6.01 -2.50 -22.57
C ILE A 2 5.13 -1.26 -22.52
N LYS A 3 4.00 -1.21 -23.25
CA LYS A 3 3.08 -0.06 -23.23
C LYS A 3 2.48 0.17 -21.84
N GLU A 4 2.09 -0.91 -21.15
CA GLU A 4 1.52 -0.82 -19.79
C GLU A 4 2.57 -0.38 -18.76
N PHE A 5 3.80 -0.87 -18.87
CA PHE A 5 4.92 -0.40 -18.05
C PHE A 5 5.10 1.13 -18.19
N TRP A 6 5.08 1.66 -19.42
CA TRP A 6 5.17 3.11 -19.64
C TRP A 6 3.96 3.89 -19.08
N ILE A 7 2.76 3.28 -19.04
CA ILE A 7 1.61 3.89 -18.34
C ILE A 7 1.91 4.02 -16.85
N LEU A 8 2.42 2.96 -16.20
CA LEU A 8 2.77 2.99 -14.79
C LEU A 8 3.88 4.04 -14.50
N VAL A 9 4.89 4.11 -15.35
CA VAL A 9 5.95 5.12 -15.24
C VAL A 9 5.38 6.54 -15.37
N LYS A 10 4.50 6.79 -16.35
CA LYS A 10 3.86 8.10 -16.51
C LYS A 10 3.03 8.50 -15.29
N MET A 11 2.36 7.56 -14.64
CA MET A 11 1.56 7.85 -13.43
C MET A 11 2.43 8.43 -12.30
N LEU A 12 3.70 8.00 -12.16
CA LEU A 12 4.63 8.55 -11.16
C LEU A 12 4.88 10.05 -11.31
N PHE A 13 4.78 10.56 -12.52
CA PHE A 13 5.07 11.96 -12.83
C PHE A 13 3.81 12.80 -13.11
N ALA A 14 2.73 12.17 -13.54
CA ALA A 14 1.51 12.86 -13.96
C ALA A 14 0.46 12.98 -12.86
N SER A 15 0.51 12.11 -11.81
CA SER A 15 -0.44 12.15 -10.69
C SER A 15 0.23 12.62 -9.41
N LYS A 16 -0.56 13.22 -8.53
CA LYS A 16 -0.13 13.64 -7.19
C LYS A 16 -0.82 12.81 -6.13
N PRO A 17 -0.14 12.45 -5.03
CA PRO A 17 -0.77 11.77 -3.90
C PRO A 17 -2.03 12.46 -3.37
N SER A 18 -2.04 13.79 -3.30
CA SER A 18 -3.19 14.58 -2.85
C SER A 18 -4.44 14.41 -3.70
N GLU A 19 -4.32 13.99 -4.95
CA GLU A 19 -5.46 13.80 -5.86
C GLU A 19 -6.36 12.62 -5.47
N MET A 20 -5.85 11.66 -4.69
CA MET A 20 -6.65 10.53 -4.19
C MET A 20 -7.40 10.84 -2.89
N ILE A 21 -7.01 11.91 -2.18
CA ILE A 21 -7.57 12.22 -0.87
C ILE A 21 -9.07 12.57 -1.01
N GLY A 22 -9.90 11.91 -0.21
CA GLY A 22 -11.35 12.10 -0.21
C GLY A 22 -12.08 11.57 -1.46
N LYS A 23 -11.41 10.83 -2.32
CA LYS A 23 -12.00 10.23 -3.52
C LYS A 23 -12.10 8.71 -3.40
N PRO A 24 -13.12 8.10 -4.02
CA PRO A 24 -13.17 6.64 -4.14
C PRO A 24 -11.99 6.13 -4.98
N PRO A 25 -11.56 4.87 -4.76
CA PRO A 25 -10.46 4.29 -5.51
C PRO A 25 -10.77 4.22 -7.01
N GLU A 26 -9.83 4.69 -7.83
CA GLU A 26 -9.91 4.58 -9.29
C GLU A 26 -9.31 3.24 -9.75
N PHE A 27 -10.04 2.52 -10.61
CA PHE A 27 -9.59 1.24 -11.16
C PHE A 27 -8.95 1.42 -12.53
N VAL A 28 -7.76 0.86 -12.68
CA VAL A 28 -7.05 0.79 -13.97
C VAL A 28 -6.88 -0.66 -14.38
N VAL A 29 -7.60 -1.06 -15.43
CA VAL A 29 -7.55 -2.44 -15.94
C VAL A 29 -6.38 -2.58 -16.90
N MET A 30 -5.50 -3.55 -16.61
CA MET A 30 -4.35 -3.89 -17.45
C MET A 30 -4.33 -5.39 -17.78
N LYS A 31 -3.69 -5.75 -18.88
CA LYS A 31 -3.59 -7.15 -19.32
C LYS A 31 -2.46 -7.91 -18.60
N HIS A 32 -1.34 -7.24 -18.34
CA HIS A 32 -0.11 -7.85 -17.84
C HIS A 32 0.28 -7.39 -16.43
N PHE A 33 -0.46 -6.46 -15.85
CA PHE A 33 -0.27 -5.98 -14.49
C PHE A 33 -1.58 -6.09 -13.69
N PRO A 34 -1.51 -6.35 -12.40
CA PRO A 34 -0.31 -6.73 -11.63
C PRO A 34 0.34 -8.01 -12.14
N PHE A 35 1.57 -8.27 -11.70
CA PHE A 35 2.30 -9.50 -12.02
C PHE A 35 1.52 -10.74 -11.60
N GLU A 36 1.86 -11.89 -12.18
CA GLU A 36 1.26 -13.17 -11.81
C GLU A 36 1.42 -13.43 -10.31
N GLY A 37 0.37 -13.93 -9.68
CA GLY A 37 0.31 -14.10 -8.22
C GLY A 37 -0.28 -12.92 -7.43
N PHE A 38 -0.43 -11.75 -8.06
CA PHE A 38 -1.12 -10.61 -7.48
C PHE A 38 -2.50 -10.43 -8.09
N THR A 39 -3.51 -10.27 -7.25
CA THR A 39 -4.89 -10.03 -7.71
C THR A 39 -5.10 -8.57 -8.10
N PHE A 40 -4.53 -7.67 -7.32
CA PHE A 40 -4.48 -6.23 -7.58
C PHE A 40 -3.24 -5.63 -6.91
N MET A 41 -2.89 -4.41 -7.27
CA MET A 41 -1.90 -3.60 -6.56
C MET A 41 -2.32 -2.13 -6.58
N ASN A 42 -2.01 -1.41 -5.52
CA ASN A 42 -2.08 0.03 -5.53
C ASN A 42 -0.84 0.60 -6.22
N TRP A 43 -1.06 1.52 -7.16
CA TRP A 43 0.00 2.26 -7.83
C TRP A 43 -0.42 3.70 -8.02
N CYS A 44 0.29 4.62 -7.38
CA CYS A 44 -0.01 6.06 -7.43
C CYS A 44 -1.46 6.38 -7.05
N GLY A 45 -2.01 5.72 -6.02
CA GLY A 45 -3.37 5.92 -5.56
C GLY A 45 -4.46 5.30 -6.43
N LYS A 46 -4.08 4.52 -7.44
CA LYS A 46 -5.01 3.80 -8.31
C LYS A 46 -4.85 2.30 -8.13
N ILE A 47 -5.96 1.58 -8.19
CA ILE A 47 -5.97 0.13 -8.09
C ILE A 47 -5.78 -0.48 -9.48
N ILE A 48 -4.60 -1.04 -9.71
CA ILE A 48 -4.27 -1.76 -10.94
C ILE A 48 -4.73 -3.20 -10.79
N LEU A 49 -5.51 -3.69 -11.75
CA LEU A 49 -6.05 -5.06 -11.73
C LEU A 49 -6.21 -5.63 -13.13
N ARG A 50 -6.28 -6.95 -13.22
CA ARG A 50 -6.68 -7.64 -14.47
C ARG A 50 -8.20 -7.65 -14.61
N LYS A 51 -8.70 -7.69 -15.85
CA LYS A 51 -10.12 -7.60 -16.17
C LYS A 51 -10.97 -8.65 -15.43
N GLU A 52 -10.48 -9.87 -15.35
CA GLU A 52 -11.16 -11.00 -14.68
C GLU A 52 -11.38 -10.80 -13.18
N ASN A 53 -10.54 -9.99 -12.54
CA ASN A 53 -10.58 -9.76 -11.09
C ASN A 53 -11.50 -8.59 -10.69
N ARG A 54 -12.00 -7.81 -11.65
CA ARG A 54 -12.72 -6.57 -11.35
C ARG A 54 -13.96 -6.78 -10.51
N ALA A 55 -14.87 -7.66 -10.93
CA ALA A 55 -16.13 -7.89 -10.23
C ALA A 55 -15.91 -8.47 -8.82
N LEU A 56 -14.88 -9.28 -8.64
CA LEU A 56 -14.51 -9.85 -7.34
C LEU A 56 -13.98 -8.75 -6.41
N LEU A 57 -13.11 -7.88 -6.92
CA LEU A 57 -12.56 -6.77 -6.15
C LEU A 57 -13.65 -5.75 -5.76
N GLU A 58 -14.55 -5.39 -6.67
CA GLU A 58 -15.66 -4.48 -6.37
C GLU A 58 -16.54 -5.01 -5.22
N ARG A 59 -16.82 -6.32 -5.19
CA ARG A 59 -17.54 -6.95 -4.07
C ARG A 59 -16.72 -6.95 -2.78
N PHE A 60 -15.43 -7.28 -2.87
CA PHE A 60 -14.53 -7.25 -1.71
C PHE A 60 -14.52 -5.88 -1.03
N LEU A 61 -14.41 -4.79 -1.80
CA LEU A 61 -14.34 -3.43 -1.27
C LEU A 61 -15.61 -2.99 -0.51
N GLN A 62 -16.72 -3.70 -0.67
CA GLN A 62 -17.97 -3.46 0.12
C GLN A 62 -17.96 -4.19 1.46
N THR A 63 -17.04 -5.12 1.69
CA THR A 63 -16.91 -5.82 2.98
C THR A 63 -16.14 -4.99 4.01
N GLU A 64 -16.24 -5.34 5.29
CA GLU A 64 -15.44 -4.71 6.35
C GLU A 64 -13.94 -4.91 6.10
N ALA A 65 -13.52 -6.09 5.66
CA ALA A 65 -12.13 -6.35 5.27
C ALA A 65 -11.68 -5.45 4.11
N GLY A 66 -12.56 -5.21 3.15
CA GLY A 66 -12.31 -4.30 2.03
C GLY A 66 -12.21 -2.85 2.46
N LYS A 67 -13.04 -2.39 3.39
CA LYS A 67 -12.97 -1.03 3.96
C LYS A 67 -11.64 -0.82 4.72
N ARG A 68 -11.22 -1.79 5.52
CA ARG A 68 -9.92 -1.78 6.19
C ARG A 68 -8.78 -1.67 5.18
N SER A 69 -8.82 -2.48 4.13
CA SER A 69 -7.85 -2.42 3.04
C SER A 69 -7.83 -1.04 2.36
N GLN A 70 -9.00 -0.40 2.15
CA GLN A 70 -9.07 0.96 1.62
C GLN A 70 -8.43 1.98 2.55
N THR A 71 -8.67 1.87 3.87
CA THR A 71 -8.04 2.74 4.88
C THR A 71 -6.52 2.58 4.88
N HIS A 72 -6.03 1.36 4.76
CA HIS A 72 -4.61 1.05 4.61
C HIS A 72 -4.00 1.76 3.39
N GLU A 73 -4.61 1.57 2.22
CA GLU A 73 -4.13 2.17 0.97
C GLU A 73 -4.23 3.70 0.96
N TYR A 74 -5.29 4.25 1.58
CA TYR A 74 -5.44 5.68 1.81
C TYR A 74 -4.28 6.23 2.65
N GLY A 75 -3.86 5.48 3.67
CA GLY A 75 -2.71 5.80 4.50
C GLY A 75 -1.44 6.04 3.70
N HIS A 76 -1.16 5.21 2.70
CA HIS A 76 0.00 5.41 1.84
C HIS A 76 -0.06 6.73 1.04
N GLY A 77 -1.24 7.14 0.62
CA GLY A 77 -1.45 8.45 0.00
C GLY A 77 -1.12 9.60 0.94
N ILE A 78 -1.61 9.53 2.18
CA ILE A 78 -1.33 10.54 3.22
C ILE A 78 0.16 10.59 3.58
N GLN A 79 0.82 9.44 3.72
CA GLN A 79 2.27 9.36 3.93
C GLN A 79 3.04 10.04 2.78
N ALA A 80 2.63 9.79 1.53
CA ALA A 80 3.25 10.41 0.36
C ALA A 80 3.07 11.93 0.32
N VAL A 81 1.90 12.44 0.70
CA VAL A 81 1.66 13.90 0.83
C VAL A 81 2.54 14.49 1.94
N SER A 82 2.45 13.92 3.13
CA SER A 82 3.01 14.53 4.34
C SER A 82 4.53 14.41 4.45
N GLU A 83 5.09 13.28 4.00
CA GLU A 83 6.52 12.97 4.13
C GLU A 83 7.33 13.28 2.87
N HIS A 84 6.69 13.24 1.70
CA HIS A 84 7.40 13.29 0.42
C HIS A 84 7.01 14.50 -0.43
N GLY A 85 6.31 15.49 0.16
CA GLY A 85 5.95 16.72 -0.50
C GLY A 85 5.03 16.51 -1.70
N ASP A 86 4.01 15.67 -1.53
CA ASP A 86 3.00 15.37 -2.54
C ASP A 86 3.60 14.79 -3.85
N ASN A 87 4.55 13.87 -3.71
CA ASN A 87 5.31 13.32 -4.83
C ASN A 87 5.47 11.80 -4.75
N TRP A 88 4.81 11.07 -5.67
CA TRP A 88 4.85 9.61 -5.73
C TRP A 88 6.25 9.04 -5.96
N LEU A 89 7.06 9.67 -6.81
CA LEU A 89 8.40 9.17 -7.08
C LEU A 89 9.26 9.21 -5.81
N ARG A 90 9.21 10.32 -5.05
CA ARG A 90 9.95 10.43 -3.78
C ARG A 90 9.44 9.42 -2.75
N TYR A 91 8.13 9.20 -2.70
CA TYR A 91 7.54 8.19 -1.83
C TYR A 91 8.06 6.80 -2.18
N TYR A 92 7.96 6.36 -3.44
CA TYR A 92 8.39 5.03 -3.84
C TYR A 92 9.89 4.81 -3.73
N LEU A 93 10.73 5.83 -3.97
CA LEU A 93 12.16 5.72 -3.72
C LEU A 93 12.45 5.48 -2.23
N SER A 94 11.76 6.17 -1.34
CA SER A 94 11.91 5.97 0.11
C SER A 94 11.31 4.63 0.56
N TYR A 95 10.14 4.25 0.04
CA TYR A 95 9.51 2.95 0.30
C TYR A 95 10.42 1.81 -0.13
N PHE A 96 10.96 1.88 -1.36
CA PHE A 96 11.88 0.87 -1.89
C PHE A 96 13.18 0.79 -1.11
N TRP A 97 13.72 1.94 -0.68
CA TRP A 97 14.88 1.96 0.20
C TRP A 97 14.62 1.23 1.52
N CYS A 98 13.49 1.49 2.17
CA CYS A 98 13.09 0.76 3.38
C CYS A 98 12.91 -0.74 3.10
N TRP A 99 12.27 -1.09 1.97
CA TRP A 99 12.10 -2.47 1.54
C TRP A 99 13.45 -3.18 1.34
N LEU A 100 14.42 -2.51 0.72
CA LEU A 100 15.76 -3.05 0.49
C LEU A 100 16.49 -3.28 1.82
N MET A 101 16.47 -2.30 2.71
CA MET A 101 17.16 -2.39 4.02
C MET A 101 16.53 -3.43 4.95
N GLU A 102 15.26 -3.71 4.80
CA GLU A 102 14.53 -4.75 5.53
C GLU A 102 14.46 -6.09 4.79
N ASN A 103 15.13 -6.23 3.65
CA ASN A 103 15.19 -7.49 2.92
C ASN A 103 15.92 -8.55 3.75
N PRO A 104 15.39 -9.80 3.86
CA PRO A 104 16.01 -10.88 4.62
C PRO A 104 17.46 -11.23 4.23
N ILE A 105 17.88 -10.90 3.01
CA ILE A 105 19.28 -11.07 2.57
C ILE A 105 20.21 -10.11 3.33
N ILE A 106 19.73 -8.89 3.61
CA ILE A 106 20.50 -7.86 4.33
C ILE A 106 20.22 -7.95 5.83
N ASN A 107 18.98 -8.25 6.20
CA ASN A 107 18.51 -8.32 7.58
C ASN A 107 17.67 -9.60 7.81
N PRO A 108 18.30 -10.74 8.14
CA PRO A 108 17.63 -12.04 8.23
C PRO A 108 16.45 -12.12 9.21
N ALA A 109 16.36 -11.20 10.18
CA ALA A 109 15.27 -11.15 11.15
C ALA A 109 14.06 -10.32 10.67
N SER A 110 14.08 -9.84 9.43
CA SER A 110 13.09 -8.93 8.87
C SER A 110 12.31 -9.58 7.74
N SER A 111 11.24 -8.91 7.36
CA SER A 111 10.52 -9.14 6.09
C SER A 111 10.45 -7.81 5.36
N ALA A 112 10.95 -7.78 4.15
CA ALA A 112 11.02 -6.57 3.33
C ALA A 112 9.67 -5.81 3.22
N TYR A 113 8.57 -6.52 3.33
CA TYR A 113 7.22 -5.95 3.30
C TYR A 113 6.70 -5.64 4.71
N TYR A 114 6.55 -6.65 5.56
CA TYR A 114 5.87 -6.48 6.87
C TYR A 114 6.67 -5.69 7.92
N THR A 115 7.97 -5.49 7.73
CA THR A 115 8.78 -4.63 8.59
C THR A 115 9.09 -3.27 7.97
N ASN A 116 8.63 -3.04 6.73
CA ASN A 116 8.68 -1.72 6.13
C ASN A 116 7.85 -0.73 6.97
N ARG A 117 8.46 0.38 7.37
CA ARG A 117 7.82 1.35 8.27
C ARG A 117 6.49 1.89 7.73
N TYR A 118 6.36 2.05 6.43
CA TYR A 118 5.14 2.52 5.78
C TYR A 118 4.01 1.51 5.92
N GLU A 119 4.32 0.23 5.70
CA GLU A 119 3.37 -0.88 5.88
C GLU A 119 2.99 -1.07 7.34
N VAL A 120 3.97 -1.02 8.24
CA VAL A 120 3.73 -1.16 9.70
C VAL A 120 2.72 -0.13 10.19
N GLU A 121 2.85 1.13 9.77
CA GLU A 121 1.92 2.18 10.16
C GLU A 121 0.56 1.98 9.48
N ALA A 122 0.52 1.68 8.19
CA ALA A 122 -0.73 1.45 7.46
C ALA A 122 -1.53 0.29 8.08
N TYR A 123 -0.89 -0.85 8.37
CA TYR A 123 -1.53 -1.97 9.08
C TYR A 123 -1.97 -1.64 10.51
N ALA A 124 -1.19 -0.85 11.23
CA ALA A 124 -1.55 -0.46 12.60
C ALA A 124 -2.79 0.45 12.65
N GLN A 125 -3.11 1.14 11.56
CA GLN A 125 -4.17 2.14 11.49
C GLN A 125 -5.28 1.78 10.49
N GLU A 126 -5.31 0.57 9.95
CA GLU A 126 -6.31 0.15 8.96
C GLU A 126 -7.76 0.15 9.51
N ASP A 127 -7.92 0.07 10.84
CA ASP A 127 -9.21 0.14 11.54
C ASP A 127 -9.53 1.57 12.07
N ASN A 128 -8.66 2.55 11.82
CA ASN A 128 -8.78 3.90 12.36
C ASN A 128 -8.64 4.97 11.27
N PRO A 129 -9.67 5.20 10.45
CA PRO A 129 -9.60 6.20 9.37
C PRO A 129 -9.34 7.61 9.91
N GLY A 130 -9.86 7.96 11.10
CA GLY A 130 -9.65 9.27 11.74
C GLY A 130 -8.18 9.56 12.09
N TYR A 131 -7.33 8.56 12.18
CA TYR A 131 -5.90 8.74 12.35
C TYR A 131 -5.29 9.50 11.16
N TRP A 132 -5.69 9.15 9.97
CA TRP A 132 -5.15 9.73 8.74
C TRP A 132 -5.62 11.16 8.50
N ASP A 133 -6.81 11.52 8.97
CA ASP A 133 -7.34 12.88 8.87
C ASP A 133 -6.50 13.89 9.67
N ASN A 134 -5.87 13.42 10.76
CA ASN A 134 -5.02 14.23 11.62
C ASN A 134 -3.53 13.89 11.48
N TYR A 135 -3.16 13.23 10.39
CA TYR A 135 -1.80 12.78 10.18
C TYR A 135 -0.83 13.95 9.99
N THR A 136 0.30 13.88 10.69
CA THR A 136 1.38 14.83 10.55
C THR A 136 2.69 14.10 10.24
N ARG A 137 3.63 14.82 9.66
CA ARG A 137 4.97 14.31 9.38
C ARG A 137 5.69 13.76 10.62
N ALA A 138 5.42 14.35 11.79
CA ALA A 138 5.97 13.90 13.07
C ALA A 138 5.50 12.47 13.43
N ASN A 139 4.31 12.06 13.00
CA ASN A 139 3.77 10.74 13.29
C ASN A 139 4.66 9.62 12.72
N LEU A 140 5.10 9.76 11.46
CA LEU A 140 5.97 8.77 10.86
C LEU A 140 7.40 8.84 11.41
N ARG A 141 7.99 10.03 11.54
CA ARG A 141 9.37 10.20 11.96
C ARG A 141 9.61 9.83 13.41
N GLY A 142 8.65 10.08 14.30
CA GLY A 142 8.81 9.85 15.72
C GLY A 142 8.34 8.48 16.21
N LYS A 143 7.48 7.81 15.44
CA LYS A 143 6.67 6.69 15.95
C LYS A 143 7.14 5.32 15.50
N TYR A 144 7.66 5.20 14.28
CA TYR A 144 8.01 3.90 13.67
C TYR A 144 9.48 3.87 13.27
N THR A 145 10.25 3.10 14.01
CA THR A 145 11.64 2.75 13.71
C THR A 145 11.68 1.34 13.12
N ILE A 146 12.82 0.94 12.56
CA ILE A 146 13.06 -0.46 12.14
C ILE A 146 12.79 -1.44 13.29
N LYS A 147 13.14 -1.06 14.53
CA LYS A 147 12.88 -1.88 15.72
C LYS A 147 11.37 -2.05 15.97
N ASP A 148 10.61 -0.97 15.85
CA ASP A 148 9.16 -0.99 16.02
C ASP A 148 8.49 -1.80 14.89
N GLY A 149 8.97 -1.67 13.67
CA GLY A 149 8.55 -2.47 12.53
C GLY A 149 8.71 -3.96 12.78
N LYS A 150 9.88 -4.39 13.25
CA LYS A 150 10.15 -5.79 13.61
C LYS A 150 9.26 -6.31 14.72
N LYS A 151 9.01 -5.49 15.73
CA LYS A 151 8.08 -5.83 16.81
C LYS A 151 6.68 -6.04 16.25
N LYS A 152 6.18 -5.10 15.45
CA LYS A 152 4.86 -5.17 14.85
C LYS A 152 4.69 -6.37 13.91
N TYR A 153 5.70 -6.65 13.10
CA TYR A 153 5.72 -7.85 12.24
C TYR A 153 5.53 -9.14 13.05
N ARG A 154 6.18 -9.28 14.20
CA ARG A 154 6.00 -10.44 15.09
C ARG A 154 4.59 -10.49 15.68
N GLU A 155 4.05 -9.35 16.08
CA GLU A 155 2.68 -9.23 16.62
C GLU A 155 1.62 -9.58 15.57
N LEU A 156 1.81 -9.18 14.32
CA LEU A 156 0.91 -9.49 13.23
C LEU A 156 0.96 -10.97 12.81
N GLY A 157 2.02 -11.69 13.19
CA GLY A 157 2.14 -13.12 12.94
C GLY A 157 2.12 -13.52 11.48
N CYS A 158 2.69 -12.70 10.59
CA CYS A 158 2.72 -12.94 9.13
C CYS A 158 1.33 -13.21 8.54
N LYS A 159 0.30 -12.50 9.02
CA LYS A 159 -1.07 -12.72 8.56
C LYS A 159 -1.17 -12.67 7.04
N PRO A 160 -1.94 -13.56 6.41
CA PRO A 160 -2.30 -13.44 5.00
C PRO A 160 -2.94 -12.07 4.75
N SER A 161 -2.83 -11.56 3.53
CA SER A 161 -3.53 -10.32 3.18
C SER A 161 -5.05 -10.54 3.32
N LEU A 162 -5.78 -9.53 3.75
CA LEU A 162 -7.25 -9.57 3.89
C LEU A 162 -7.95 -10.04 2.61
N TRP A 163 -7.39 -9.71 1.46
CA TRP A 163 -7.85 -10.21 0.17
C TRP A 163 -7.73 -11.73 0.04
N LYS A 164 -6.60 -12.32 0.44
CA LYS A 164 -6.42 -13.79 0.39
C LYS A 164 -7.39 -14.51 1.31
N GLU A 165 -7.67 -13.93 2.48
CA GLU A 165 -8.67 -14.48 3.40
C GLU A 165 -10.07 -14.44 2.78
N TYR A 166 -10.45 -13.32 2.19
CA TYR A 166 -11.73 -13.16 1.51
C TYR A 166 -11.90 -14.17 0.36
N VAL A 167 -10.90 -14.28 -0.53
CA VAL A 167 -10.97 -15.21 -1.66
C VAL A 167 -11.09 -16.66 -1.21
N LYS A 168 -10.43 -17.04 -0.09
CA LYS A 168 -10.56 -18.39 0.48
C LYS A 168 -11.92 -18.66 1.12
N SER A 169 -12.67 -17.63 1.48
CA SER A 169 -14.00 -17.75 2.08
C SER A 169 -15.14 -17.87 1.06
N LEU A 170 -14.85 -17.63 -0.23
CA LEU A 170 -15.79 -17.77 -1.34
C LEU A 170 -15.85 -19.21 -1.84
#